data_9cde012b79a5b31bf6fd6cc4a9129b99
#
_entry.id   9cde012b79a5b31bf6fd6cc4a9129b99
#
_cell.length_a   1.000
_cell.length_b   1.000
_cell.length_c   1.000
_cell.angle_alpha   90.00
_cell.angle_beta   90.00
_cell.angle_gamma   90.00
#
_symmetry.space_group_name_H-M   'P 1'
#
loop_
_entity.id
_entity.type
_entity.pdbx_description
1 polymer ?
#
loop_
_entity_poly.entity_id
_entity_poly.type
_entity_poly.pdbx_seq_one_letter_code
_entity_poly.pdbx_strand_id
1 'polypeptide(L)'
;QIGMCWGYNTKLNCLEYHRDSEVNAGETDFVLLLAKEDEIEDGRLDTAKVKAFRVPAGAAVEVYGTTLHYAPCQTEKTGFRVAVVLPKGTNTEKPVFEPQSEEDTWMTARNKWLLAHPDSSEAKTGAHIGLTGKNIDITEN
;
A
#
# COMPACT_ATOMS: atom_id res chain seq x y z
N GLN A 1 3.42 14.75 -8.84
CA GLN A 1 2.20 14.41 -9.59
C GLN A 1 1.00 14.26 -8.65
N ILE A 2 -0.19 14.38 -9.20
CA ILE A 2 -1.45 14.09 -8.51
C ILE A 2 -2.25 13.10 -9.35
N GLY A 3 -2.88 12.15 -8.70
CA GLY A 3 -3.75 11.14 -9.33
C GLY A 3 -4.97 10.88 -8.48
N MET A 4 -5.89 10.09 -9.01
CA MET A 4 -7.07 9.62 -8.31
C MET A 4 -6.97 8.10 -8.17
N CYS A 5 -6.93 7.63 -6.93
CA CYS A 5 -7.12 6.23 -6.59
C CYS A 5 -8.59 6.00 -6.25
N TRP A 6 -9.27 5.12 -6.97
CA TRP A 6 -10.68 4.85 -6.77
C TRP A 6 -11.00 3.38 -7.06
N GLY A 7 -12.00 2.86 -6.36
CA GLY A 7 -12.38 1.46 -6.53
C GLY A 7 -13.15 0.90 -5.36
N TYR A 8 -13.09 -0.42 -5.28
CA TYR A 8 -13.73 -1.22 -4.23
C TYR A 8 -12.67 -2.11 -3.60
N ASN A 9 -12.44 -1.97 -2.32
CA ASN A 9 -11.51 -2.80 -1.57
C ASN A 9 -11.89 -2.82 -0.10
N THR A 10 -11.79 -3.98 0.54
CA THR A 10 -11.97 -4.17 1.98
C THR A 10 -10.80 -4.92 2.61
N LYS A 11 -9.84 -5.38 1.78
CA LYS A 11 -8.75 -6.26 2.22
C LYS A 11 -7.39 -5.57 2.15
N LEU A 12 -6.50 -6.07 3.00
CA LEU A 12 -5.09 -5.65 3.01
C LEU A 12 -4.39 -5.96 1.68
N ASN A 13 -4.44 -7.18 1.23
CA ASN A 13 -3.81 -7.74 0.03
C ASN A 13 -2.30 -7.52 -0.08
N CYS A 14 -1.84 -6.28 0.01
CA CYS A 14 -0.45 -5.87 -0.12
C CYS A 14 -0.12 -4.73 0.84
N LEU A 15 1.17 -4.48 0.98
CA LEU A 15 1.73 -3.23 1.50
C LEU A 15 2.86 -2.79 0.57
N GLU A 16 2.88 -1.52 0.24
CA GLU A 16 3.90 -0.86 -0.57
C GLU A 16 4.54 0.29 0.19
N TYR A 17 5.68 0.75 -0.28
CA TYR A 17 6.31 1.98 0.16
C TYR A 17 7.06 2.66 -0.97
N HIS A 18 7.30 3.95 -0.77
CA HIS A 18 8.03 4.84 -1.66
C HIS A 18 9.18 5.47 -0.89
N ARG A 19 10.17 6.03 -1.57
CA ARG A 19 11.30 6.74 -0.90
C ARG A 19 10.96 8.19 -0.52
N ASP A 20 9.69 8.57 -0.69
CA ASP A 20 9.15 9.88 -0.31
C ASP A 20 7.76 9.72 0.29
N SER A 21 7.31 10.77 0.98
CA SER A 21 5.93 10.83 1.48
C SER A 21 4.93 10.96 0.33
N GLU A 22 3.73 10.48 0.58
CA GLU A 22 2.57 10.78 -0.25
C GLU A 22 1.47 11.45 0.59
N VAL A 23 0.60 12.22 -0.06
CA VAL A 23 -0.57 12.81 0.58
C VAL A 23 -1.84 12.20 0.02
N ASN A 24 -2.71 11.73 0.91
CA ASN A 24 -4.00 11.15 0.58
C ASN A 24 -5.13 12.04 1.10
N ALA A 25 -6.10 12.36 0.24
CA ALA A 25 -7.29 13.12 0.61
C ALA A 25 -8.53 12.52 -0.08
N GLY A 26 -9.47 12.02 0.71
CA GLY A 26 -10.67 11.35 0.21
C GLY A 26 -11.86 12.27 -0.03
N GLU A 27 -12.62 12.00 -1.08
CA GLU A 27 -13.97 12.56 -1.29
C GLU A 27 -14.98 11.94 -0.31
N THR A 28 -14.75 10.69 0.08
CA THR A 28 -15.48 9.94 1.11
C THR A 28 -14.52 9.51 2.21
N ASP A 29 -15.05 9.09 3.35
CA ASP A 29 -14.26 8.41 4.36
C ASP A 29 -13.61 7.17 3.75
N PHE A 30 -12.38 6.89 4.16
CA PHE A 30 -11.65 5.69 3.75
C PHE A 30 -10.80 5.15 4.90
N VAL A 31 -10.36 3.91 4.77
CA VAL A 31 -9.44 3.29 5.75
C VAL A 31 -8.11 3.00 5.09
N LEU A 32 -7.03 3.42 5.74
CA LEU A 32 -5.68 2.98 5.42
C LEU A 32 -5.25 1.88 6.39
N LEU A 33 -4.73 0.79 5.83
CA LEU A 33 -4.06 -0.29 6.56
C LEU A 33 -2.56 -0.02 6.49
N LEU A 34 -1.95 0.29 7.63
CA LEU A 34 -0.59 0.80 7.71
C LEU A 34 0.29 -0.07 8.61
N ALA A 35 1.57 -0.15 8.27
CA ALA A 35 2.64 -0.69 9.12
C ALA A 35 3.90 0.18 8.95
N LYS A 36 4.93 -0.05 9.74
CA LYS A 36 6.20 0.65 9.61
C LYS A 36 7.18 -0.15 8.77
N GLU A 37 8.03 0.54 8.00
CA GLU A 37 9.09 -0.11 7.22
C GLU A 37 10.08 -0.88 8.10
N ASP A 38 10.41 -0.38 9.29
CA ASP A 38 11.30 -1.00 10.26
C ASP A 38 10.71 -2.25 10.94
N GLU A 39 9.44 -2.56 10.69
CA GLU A 39 8.79 -3.79 11.14
C GLU A 39 8.97 -4.97 10.17
N ILE A 40 9.61 -4.73 9.01
CA ILE A 40 9.99 -5.80 8.08
C ILE A 40 11.20 -6.54 8.65
N GLU A 41 11.09 -7.83 8.82
CA GLU A 41 12.13 -8.72 9.32
C GLU A 41 12.40 -9.81 8.26
N ASP A 42 13.65 -9.93 7.78
CA ASP A 42 14.03 -10.91 6.76
C ASP A 42 13.10 -10.95 5.54
N GLY A 43 12.74 -9.75 5.01
CA GLY A 43 11.85 -9.60 3.85
C GLY A 43 10.39 -9.92 4.11
N ARG A 44 9.97 -10.02 5.38
CA ARG A 44 8.60 -10.38 5.78
C ARG A 44 8.05 -9.44 6.83
N LEU A 45 6.74 -9.28 6.83
CA LEU A 45 5.99 -8.54 7.83
C LEU A 45 4.76 -9.36 8.25
N ASP A 46 4.63 -9.56 9.56
CA ASP A 46 3.43 -10.18 10.13
C ASP A 46 2.27 -9.18 10.10
N THR A 47 1.17 -9.56 9.46
CA THR A 47 -0.02 -8.72 9.35
C THR A 47 -0.66 -8.37 10.69
N ALA A 48 -0.33 -9.08 11.77
CA ALA A 48 -0.73 -8.70 13.14
C ALA A 48 -0.17 -7.34 13.58
N LYS A 49 0.91 -6.85 12.95
CA LYS A 49 1.51 -5.52 13.18
C LYS A 49 0.74 -4.40 12.47
N VAL A 50 -0.10 -4.72 11.48
CA VAL A 50 -0.87 -3.75 10.68
C VAL A 50 -1.95 -3.08 11.53
N LYS A 51 -2.06 -1.76 11.37
CA LYS A 51 -3.08 -0.94 12.05
C LYS A 51 -4.00 -0.29 11.03
N ALA A 52 -5.29 -0.25 11.34
CA ALA A 52 -6.29 0.40 10.51
C ALA A 52 -6.57 1.82 11.01
N PHE A 53 -6.55 2.79 10.08
CA PHE A 53 -6.83 4.19 10.36
C PHE A 53 -7.96 4.68 9.45
N ARG A 54 -9.07 5.11 10.04
CA ARG A 54 -10.14 5.79 9.30
C ARG A 54 -9.76 7.24 9.09
N VAL A 55 -9.79 7.67 7.85
CA VAL A 55 -9.57 9.06 7.44
C VAL A 55 -10.90 9.65 7.02
N PRO A 56 -11.38 10.72 7.69
CA PRO A 56 -12.64 11.36 7.32
C PRO A 56 -12.56 12.04 5.95
N ALA A 57 -13.69 12.10 5.25
CA ALA A 57 -13.83 12.88 4.02
C ALA A 57 -13.36 14.32 4.21
N GLY A 58 -12.63 14.84 3.25
CA GLY A 58 -12.09 16.20 3.27
C GLY A 58 -10.83 16.38 4.14
N ALA A 59 -10.43 15.38 4.93
CA ALA A 59 -9.15 15.40 5.61
C ALA A 59 -8.03 14.96 4.66
N ALA A 60 -6.87 15.59 4.77
CA ALA A 60 -5.65 15.17 4.10
C ALA A 60 -4.68 14.57 5.11
N VAL A 61 -4.06 13.45 4.77
CA VAL A 61 -3.05 12.78 5.59
C VAL A 61 -1.78 12.60 4.81
N GLU A 62 -0.64 12.84 5.45
CA GLU A 62 0.67 12.52 4.91
C GLU A 62 1.06 11.12 5.37
N VAL A 63 1.36 10.25 4.41
CA VAL A 63 1.91 8.91 4.62
C VAL A 63 3.40 8.99 4.33
N TYR A 64 4.21 8.83 5.36
CA TYR A 64 5.67 8.98 5.25
C TYR A 64 6.30 7.87 4.38
N GLY A 65 7.45 8.16 3.78
CA GLY A 65 8.24 7.18 3.02
C GLY A 65 8.62 5.92 3.81
N THR A 66 8.63 6.01 5.15
CA THR A 66 8.87 4.89 6.08
C THR A 66 7.59 4.17 6.53
N THR A 67 6.44 4.51 5.95
CA THR A 67 5.14 3.93 6.29
C THR A 67 4.65 3.05 5.14
N LEU A 68 4.45 1.78 5.43
CA LEU A 68 3.87 0.83 4.49
C LEU A 68 2.37 1.08 4.38
N HIS A 69 1.86 1.09 3.16
CA HIS A 69 0.45 1.33 2.82
C HIS A 69 0.10 0.62 1.51
N TYR A 70 -1.15 0.60 1.15
CA TYR A 70 -1.60 0.14 -0.18
C TYR A 70 -2.94 0.80 -0.52
N ALA A 71 -3.66 0.24 -1.53
CA ALA A 71 -4.97 0.72 -1.92
C ALA A 71 -5.87 0.90 -0.69
N PRO A 72 -6.55 2.06 -0.54
CA PRO A 72 -7.47 2.30 0.56
C PRO A 72 -8.58 1.27 0.63
N CYS A 73 -9.13 1.07 1.82
CA CYS A 73 -10.37 0.32 1.99
C CYS A 73 -11.55 1.29 2.06
N GLN A 74 -12.65 0.87 1.44
CA GLN A 74 -13.90 1.62 1.48
C GLN A 74 -14.60 1.51 2.84
N THR A 75 -15.32 2.55 3.24
CA THR A 75 -16.21 2.52 4.40
C THR A 75 -17.68 2.33 4.01
N GLU A 76 -17.99 2.52 2.74
CA GLU A 76 -19.35 2.44 2.19
C GLU A 76 -19.38 1.57 0.93
N LYS A 77 -20.59 1.11 0.56
CA LYS A 77 -20.80 0.27 -0.64
C LYS A 77 -20.50 0.99 -1.96
N THR A 78 -20.40 2.30 -1.94
CA THR A 78 -20.09 3.14 -3.11
C THR A 78 -18.60 3.10 -3.50
N GLY A 79 -17.77 2.44 -2.70
CA GLY A 79 -16.34 2.38 -2.91
C GLY A 79 -15.60 3.57 -2.29
N PHE A 80 -14.34 3.75 -2.68
CA PHE A 80 -13.51 4.87 -2.24
C PHE A 80 -13.05 5.71 -3.44
N ARG A 81 -12.81 7.00 -3.20
CA ARG A 81 -12.19 7.95 -4.11
C ARG A 81 -11.22 8.81 -3.33
N VAL A 82 -9.94 8.66 -3.61
CA VAL A 82 -8.86 9.32 -2.88
C VAL A 82 -7.91 9.99 -3.85
N ALA A 83 -7.77 11.30 -3.73
CA ALA A 83 -6.71 12.04 -4.41
C ALA A 83 -5.38 11.70 -3.75
N VAL A 84 -4.38 11.36 -4.56
CA VAL A 84 -3.05 10.97 -4.09
C VAL A 84 -2.02 11.87 -4.73
N VAL A 85 -1.23 12.55 -3.90
CA VAL A 85 -0.09 13.37 -4.33
C VAL A 85 1.19 12.60 -4.05
N LEU A 86 1.98 12.39 -5.10
CA LEU A 86 3.20 11.57 -5.10
C LEU A 86 4.33 12.32 -5.82
N PRO A 87 5.60 11.98 -5.56
CA PRO A 87 6.70 12.44 -6.40
C PRO A 87 6.47 12.05 -7.87
N LYS A 88 6.86 12.97 -8.77
CA LYS A 88 6.72 12.76 -10.20
C LYS A 88 7.41 11.46 -10.65
N GLY A 89 6.70 10.64 -11.41
CA GLY A 89 7.21 9.37 -11.95
C GLY A 89 6.97 8.16 -11.05
N THR A 90 6.52 8.33 -9.80
CA THR A 90 6.12 7.21 -8.93
C THR A 90 5.01 6.39 -9.60
N ASN A 91 5.08 5.06 -9.50
CA ASN A 91 4.15 4.10 -10.11
C ASN A 91 4.16 4.06 -11.66
N THR A 92 5.18 4.65 -12.29
CA THR A 92 5.41 4.48 -13.73
C THR A 92 6.21 3.21 -14.01
N GLU A 93 6.60 2.98 -15.26
CA GLU A 93 7.34 1.79 -15.68
C GLU A 93 8.55 1.52 -14.78
N LYS A 94 8.70 0.25 -14.37
CA LYS A 94 9.83 -0.21 -13.56
C LYS A 94 11.15 0.03 -14.33
N PRO A 95 12.13 0.70 -13.72
CA PRO A 95 13.44 0.87 -14.35
C PRO A 95 14.14 -0.48 -14.53
N VAL A 96 14.92 -0.60 -15.59
CA VAL A 96 15.78 -1.77 -15.82
C VAL A 96 17.10 -1.53 -15.08
N PHE A 97 17.44 -2.42 -14.16
CA PHE A 97 18.69 -2.39 -13.40
C PHE A 97 19.04 -3.79 -12.87
N GLU A 98 20.30 -3.98 -12.50
CA GLU A 98 20.75 -5.20 -11.83
C GLU A 98 20.55 -5.05 -10.32
N PRO A 99 19.72 -5.91 -9.67
CA PRO A 99 19.52 -5.87 -8.23
C PRO A 99 20.85 -6.01 -7.46
N GLN A 100 21.07 -5.13 -6.49
CA GLN A 100 22.23 -5.15 -5.60
C GLN A 100 21.88 -5.69 -4.21
N SER A 101 20.58 -5.79 -3.90
CA SER A 101 20.05 -6.31 -2.65
C SER A 101 18.79 -7.13 -2.91
N GLU A 102 18.37 -7.91 -1.93
CA GLU A 102 17.08 -8.62 -2.00
C GLU A 102 15.91 -7.61 -2.13
N GLU A 103 15.96 -6.51 -1.41
CA GLU A 103 14.95 -5.46 -1.45
C GLU A 103 14.73 -4.91 -2.88
N ASP A 104 15.79 -4.80 -3.69
CA ASP A 104 15.68 -4.34 -5.06
C ASP A 104 14.76 -5.26 -5.90
N THR A 105 14.66 -6.53 -5.55
CA THR A 105 13.79 -7.48 -6.24
C THR A 105 12.31 -7.27 -5.94
N TRP A 106 11.97 -6.55 -4.85
CA TRP A 106 10.58 -6.24 -4.47
C TRP A 106 9.99 -5.07 -5.25
N MET A 107 10.83 -4.33 -5.98
CA MET A 107 10.38 -3.22 -6.80
C MET A 107 9.48 -3.71 -7.93
N THR A 108 8.24 -3.23 -7.97
CA THR A 108 7.23 -3.56 -9.00
C THR A 108 7.01 -2.45 -10.00
N ALA A 109 7.32 -1.20 -9.63
CA ALA A 109 7.25 -0.01 -10.48
C ALA A 109 8.30 0.99 -10.00
N ARG A 110 8.48 2.09 -10.73
CA ARG A 110 9.39 3.17 -10.33
C ARG A 110 8.99 3.70 -8.95
N ASN A 111 9.97 3.78 -8.03
CA ASN A 111 9.78 4.26 -6.66
C ASN A 111 8.68 3.49 -5.90
N LYS A 112 8.54 2.19 -6.16
CA LYS A 112 7.50 1.35 -5.54
C LYS A 112 8.04 -0.03 -5.24
N TRP A 113 8.13 -0.36 -3.96
CA TRP A 113 8.45 -1.68 -3.42
C TRP A 113 7.18 -2.27 -2.81
N LEU A 114 6.93 -3.55 -3.07
CA LEU A 114 5.66 -4.20 -2.74
C LEU A 114 5.89 -5.52 -1.99
N LEU A 115 5.22 -5.66 -0.85
CA LEU A 115 5.06 -6.92 -0.13
C LEU A 115 3.63 -7.41 -0.31
N ALA A 116 3.46 -8.57 -0.93
CA ALA A 116 2.15 -9.14 -1.22
C ALA A 116 1.77 -10.24 -0.23
N HIS A 117 0.48 -10.33 0.11
CA HIS A 117 -0.07 -11.48 0.78
C HIS A 117 -0.23 -12.65 -0.22
N PRO A 118 0.02 -13.92 0.17
CA PRO A 118 -0.07 -15.05 -0.75
C PRO A 118 -1.40 -15.16 -1.49
N ASP A 119 -2.50 -14.73 -0.86
CA ASP A 119 -3.85 -14.80 -1.44
C ASP A 119 -4.15 -13.65 -2.42
N SER A 120 -3.27 -12.65 -2.52
CA SER A 120 -3.48 -11.49 -3.38
C SER A 120 -3.32 -11.81 -4.86
N SER A 121 -3.92 -11.00 -5.73
CA SER A 121 -3.70 -11.05 -7.18
C SER A 121 -2.27 -10.69 -7.56
N GLU A 122 -1.65 -9.80 -6.82
CA GLU A 122 -0.29 -9.31 -7.02
C GLU A 122 0.75 -10.43 -6.78
N ALA A 123 0.53 -11.27 -5.76
CA ALA A 123 1.36 -12.46 -5.54
C ALA A 123 1.31 -13.43 -6.71
N LYS A 124 0.13 -13.59 -7.32
CA LYS A 124 -0.07 -14.47 -8.49
C LYS A 124 0.61 -13.95 -9.75
N THR A 125 0.90 -12.66 -9.81
CA THR A 125 1.61 -12.02 -10.92
C THR A 125 3.10 -11.79 -10.66
N GLY A 126 3.64 -12.36 -9.57
CA GLY A 126 5.08 -12.38 -9.30
C GLY A 126 5.59 -11.33 -8.33
N ALA A 127 4.71 -10.61 -7.62
CA ALA A 127 5.14 -9.73 -6.54
C ALA A 127 5.76 -10.53 -5.38
N HIS A 128 6.70 -9.91 -4.66
CA HIS A 128 7.33 -10.52 -3.50
C HIS A 128 6.31 -10.90 -2.42
N ILE A 129 6.24 -12.17 -2.05
CA ILE A 129 5.36 -12.67 -0.99
C ILE A 129 6.01 -12.37 0.36
N GLY A 130 5.77 -11.16 0.85
CA GLY A 130 6.36 -10.64 2.08
C GLY A 130 5.38 -10.50 3.25
N LEU A 131 4.07 -10.66 3.04
CA LEU A 131 3.09 -10.61 4.13
C LEU A 131 2.79 -12.00 4.65
N THR A 132 2.86 -12.16 5.98
CA THR A 132 2.54 -13.40 6.71
C THR A 132 1.38 -13.16 7.66
N GLY A 133 0.62 -14.22 7.99
CA GLY A 133 -0.54 -14.11 8.86
C GLY A 133 -1.86 -14.03 8.07
N LYS A 134 -2.83 -13.28 8.57
CA LYS A 134 -4.17 -13.17 7.96
C LYS A 134 -4.18 -12.07 6.89
N ASN A 135 -4.82 -12.32 5.76
CA ASN A 135 -5.17 -11.23 4.83
C ASN A 135 -6.34 -10.45 5.44
N ILE A 136 -6.02 -9.40 6.20
CA ILE A 136 -6.99 -8.61 6.97
C ILE A 136 -8.11 -8.14 6.05
N ASP A 137 -9.37 -8.42 6.43
CA ASP A 137 -10.57 -7.86 5.83
C ASP A 137 -11.27 -6.98 6.86
N ILE A 138 -11.42 -5.69 6.60
CA ILE A 138 -12.02 -4.74 7.55
C ILE A 138 -13.53 -4.94 7.75
N THR A 139 -14.18 -5.81 6.96
CA THR A 139 -15.59 -6.18 7.13
C THR A 139 -15.78 -7.37 8.06
N GLU A 140 -14.71 -8.07 8.41
CA GLU A 140 -14.74 -9.18 9.36
C GLU A 140 -14.52 -8.66 10.80
N ASN A 141 -15.39 -9.05 11.72
CA ASN A 141 -15.28 -8.75 13.16
C ASN A 141 -14.28 -9.69 13.86
#